data_68135eada226f707c846ec581d7472cc
#
_entry.id   68135eada226f707c846ec581d7472cc
#
_cell.length_a   1.000
_cell.length_b   1.000
_cell.length_c   1.000
_cell.angle_alpha   90.00
_cell.angle_beta   90.00
_cell.angle_gamma   90.00
#
_symmetry.space_group_name_H-M   'P 1'
#
loop_
_entity.id
_entity.type
_entity.pdbx_description
1 polymer ?
#
loop_
_entity_poly.entity_id
_entity_poly.type
_entity_poly.pdbx_seq_one_letter_code
_entity_poly.pdbx_strand_id
1 'polypeptide(L)'
;MMTTESVASKTSDSTNGTAPTDIPATVARLRQTFATGRTRDIEWRKRQLLQLVKLMEENEAALAAALAEDLDRSPFEAYIADIATTAGEAKYAAKRVRRWTRRKYQLLELPQLPGRGWVEYEPYGTVLIIGAWNYPYYLTLGPAVGAIAAGNAVILKPSEIAAASAHVMAELVPKYLDNDAIAVVEGDGAASQELIAQGLDRVLFTGGTEIGRKVYEGAAPHLTPCTLELGGKSPVIVAADADVEVAAKRIAWMKLLNAGQTCVAPDYVLADATIRDELVDKIGAAITKFTADKPDGMRVANQRQFDRISGYLSGGDGKVTVGGACDASSLRIQPAVVVDPDPNGPLMQNEIFGPVLPVITVQNLHEAIHFVNSRPKPLAAYLFTKRRETRERVIKEVPAGGMLVNHVAFQVSTAKLPFGGVGASGMGAYHGKWGFEEFSHRKSVLTKPTRPDLSSFIYPPYTERAFKMARRMF
;
A
#
# COMPACT_ATOMS: atom_id res chain seq x y z
N MET A 1 28.43 -45.10 -35.93
CA MET A 1 27.32 -44.45 -36.64
C MET A 1 26.04 -44.70 -35.84
N MET A 2 25.65 -43.78 -35.02
CA MET A 2 24.31 -43.71 -34.40
C MET A 2 23.86 -42.26 -34.43
N THR A 3 22.81 -42.03 -35.17
CA THR A 3 22.19 -40.76 -35.45
C THR A 3 21.36 -40.32 -34.22
N THR A 4 21.63 -39.15 -33.71
CA THR A 4 20.83 -38.46 -32.67
C THR A 4 19.72 -37.69 -33.37
N GLU A 5 18.47 -38.13 -33.21
CA GLU A 5 17.29 -37.32 -33.55
C GLU A 5 16.98 -36.30 -32.45
N SER A 6 16.98 -35.05 -32.85
CA SER A 6 16.59 -33.91 -32.02
C SER A 6 15.05 -33.82 -31.99
N VAL A 7 14.45 -33.99 -30.81
CA VAL A 7 13.04 -33.71 -30.58
C VAL A 7 12.89 -32.21 -30.27
N ALA A 8 12.45 -31.45 -31.27
CA ALA A 8 12.04 -30.05 -31.10
C ALA A 8 10.67 -30.00 -30.42
N SER A 9 10.64 -29.52 -29.18
CA SER A 9 9.39 -29.19 -28.48
C SER A 9 8.78 -27.92 -29.10
N LYS A 10 7.62 -28.07 -29.71
CA LYS A 10 6.80 -26.94 -30.14
C LYS A 10 6.10 -26.34 -28.90
N THR A 11 6.64 -25.26 -28.41
CA THR A 11 5.89 -24.34 -27.52
C THR A 11 4.90 -23.55 -28.37
N SER A 12 3.61 -23.74 -28.13
CA SER A 12 2.55 -22.97 -28.77
C SER A 12 2.52 -21.57 -28.12
N ASP A 13 3.18 -20.60 -28.75
CA ASP A 13 3.00 -19.18 -28.48
C ASP A 13 1.65 -18.73 -29.03
N SER A 14 0.68 -18.59 -28.13
CA SER A 14 -0.54 -17.82 -28.39
C SER A 14 -0.45 -16.48 -27.65
N THR A 15 0.45 -15.61 -28.11
CA THR A 15 0.47 -14.21 -27.66
C THR A 15 -0.41 -13.39 -28.63
N ASN A 16 -1.64 -13.12 -28.22
CA ASN A 16 -2.37 -11.94 -28.67
C ASN A 16 -1.68 -10.71 -28.01
N GLY A 17 -0.48 -10.36 -28.49
CA GLY A 17 0.33 -9.28 -27.95
C GLY A 17 -0.10 -7.95 -28.56
N THR A 18 -0.65 -7.05 -27.77
CA THR A 18 -0.48 -5.61 -27.98
C THR A 18 1.00 -5.32 -28.15
N ALA A 19 1.36 -4.49 -29.16
CA ALA A 19 2.78 -4.11 -29.38
C ALA A 19 3.38 -3.56 -28.06
N PRO A 20 4.64 -3.89 -27.74
CA PRO A 20 5.27 -3.42 -26.52
C PRO A 20 5.19 -1.90 -26.45
N THR A 21 4.76 -1.36 -25.31
CA THR A 21 4.65 0.08 -25.09
C THR A 21 6.03 0.71 -25.20
N ASP A 22 6.17 1.69 -26.09
CA ASP A 22 7.39 2.53 -26.15
C ASP A 22 7.45 3.41 -24.90
N ILE A 23 8.21 2.97 -23.91
CA ILE A 23 8.34 3.61 -22.60
C ILE A 23 8.93 5.03 -22.75
N PRO A 24 10.06 5.25 -23.44
CA PRO A 24 10.61 6.58 -23.66
C PRO A 24 9.63 7.55 -24.31
N ALA A 25 8.93 7.13 -25.38
CA ALA A 25 7.93 7.97 -26.05
C ALA A 25 6.76 8.29 -25.14
N THR A 26 6.28 7.32 -24.35
CA THR A 26 5.21 7.52 -23.37
C THR A 26 5.62 8.54 -22.30
N VAL A 27 6.81 8.40 -21.73
CA VAL A 27 7.32 9.34 -20.72
C VAL A 27 7.47 10.74 -21.32
N ALA A 28 8.01 10.87 -22.53
CA ALA A 28 8.16 12.16 -23.23
C ALA A 28 6.82 12.86 -23.45
N ARG A 29 5.79 12.13 -23.89
CA ARG A 29 4.42 12.65 -24.08
C ARG A 29 3.83 13.18 -22.77
N LEU A 30 3.95 12.42 -21.67
CA LEU A 30 3.42 12.83 -20.37
C LEU A 30 4.16 14.08 -19.83
N ARG A 31 5.48 14.13 -19.96
CA ARG A 31 6.28 15.31 -19.60
C ARG A 31 5.86 16.54 -20.40
N GLN A 32 5.68 16.39 -21.70
CA GLN A 32 5.21 17.49 -22.57
C GLN A 32 3.83 17.99 -22.10
N THR A 33 2.89 17.10 -21.82
CA THR A 33 1.57 17.49 -21.32
C THR A 33 1.65 18.19 -19.97
N PHE A 34 2.45 17.68 -19.04
CA PHE A 34 2.68 18.33 -17.75
C PHE A 34 3.26 19.75 -17.93
N ALA A 35 4.21 19.94 -18.84
CA ALA A 35 4.84 21.22 -19.12
C ALA A 35 3.85 22.26 -19.65
N THR A 36 2.78 21.87 -20.32
CA THR A 36 1.71 22.81 -20.75
C THR A 36 0.92 23.41 -19.59
N GLY A 37 1.01 22.84 -18.37
CA GLY A 37 0.21 23.23 -17.22
C GLY A 37 -1.21 22.63 -17.20
N ARG A 38 -1.62 21.81 -18.18
CA ARG A 38 -2.96 21.19 -18.27
C ARG A 38 -3.37 20.51 -16.97
N THR A 39 -2.46 19.72 -16.37
CA THR A 39 -2.74 18.95 -15.16
C THR A 39 -2.85 19.82 -13.89
N ARG A 40 -2.37 21.07 -13.94
CA ARG A 40 -2.45 22.02 -12.82
C ARG A 40 -3.84 22.62 -12.66
N ASP A 41 -4.67 22.58 -13.69
CA ASP A 41 -6.08 23.04 -13.61
C ASP A 41 -6.90 22.19 -12.64
N ILE A 42 -7.57 22.84 -11.70
CA ILE A 42 -8.37 22.18 -10.66
C ILE A 42 -9.58 21.45 -11.25
N GLU A 43 -10.19 22.00 -12.30
CA GLU A 43 -11.33 21.36 -12.94
C GLU A 43 -10.90 20.14 -13.76
N TRP A 44 -9.70 20.17 -14.37
CA TRP A 44 -9.10 18.99 -14.99
C TRP A 44 -8.90 17.87 -13.94
N ARG A 45 -8.26 18.17 -12.80
CA ARG A 45 -8.03 17.19 -11.72
C ARG A 45 -9.34 16.58 -11.24
N LYS A 46 -10.34 17.40 -11.00
CA LYS A 46 -11.66 16.96 -10.55
C LYS A 46 -12.36 16.09 -11.61
N ARG A 47 -12.26 16.46 -12.90
CA ARG A 47 -12.79 15.62 -13.99
C ARG A 47 -12.14 14.26 -14.02
N GLN A 48 -10.80 14.18 -13.99
CA GLN A 48 -10.08 12.90 -14.00
C GLN A 48 -10.49 12.00 -12.81
N LEU A 49 -10.57 12.56 -11.61
CA LEU A 49 -11.03 11.85 -10.42
C LEU A 49 -12.47 11.31 -10.55
N LEU A 50 -13.38 12.09 -11.14
CA LEU A 50 -14.75 11.65 -11.36
C LEU A 50 -14.86 10.65 -12.52
N GLN A 51 -14.03 10.74 -13.53
CA GLN A 51 -13.94 9.74 -14.59
C GLN A 51 -13.37 8.41 -14.07
N LEU A 52 -12.42 8.46 -13.13
CA LEU A 52 -11.96 7.24 -12.44
C LEU A 52 -13.08 6.58 -11.64
N VAL A 53 -13.96 7.36 -10.98
CA VAL A 53 -15.17 6.81 -10.34
C VAL A 53 -16.05 6.09 -11.35
N LYS A 54 -16.32 6.71 -12.50
CA LYS A 54 -17.13 6.11 -13.58
C LYS A 54 -16.48 4.84 -14.13
N LEU A 55 -15.16 4.85 -14.37
CA LEU A 55 -14.43 3.66 -14.79
C LEU A 55 -14.73 2.48 -13.86
N MET A 56 -14.64 2.69 -12.57
CA MET A 56 -14.86 1.63 -11.58
C MET A 56 -16.32 1.19 -11.48
N GLU A 57 -17.27 2.14 -11.52
CA GLU A 57 -18.71 1.86 -11.34
C GLU A 57 -19.35 1.29 -12.60
N GLU A 58 -18.99 1.78 -13.80
CA GLU A 58 -19.58 1.36 -15.08
C GLU A 58 -19.02 0.02 -15.59
N ASN A 59 -17.84 -0.42 -15.10
CA ASN A 59 -17.19 -1.65 -15.55
C ASN A 59 -17.05 -2.69 -14.43
N GLU A 60 -17.85 -2.61 -13.37
CA GLU A 60 -17.78 -3.49 -12.21
C GLU A 60 -17.70 -4.97 -12.58
N ALA A 61 -18.55 -5.42 -13.51
CA ALA A 61 -18.60 -6.83 -13.94
C ALA A 61 -17.29 -7.30 -14.61
N ALA A 62 -16.72 -6.48 -15.50
CA ALA A 62 -15.46 -6.82 -16.18
C ALA A 62 -14.27 -6.81 -15.20
N LEU A 63 -14.22 -5.83 -14.29
CA LEU A 63 -13.21 -5.74 -13.25
C LEU A 63 -13.29 -6.93 -12.29
N ALA A 64 -14.50 -7.33 -11.88
CA ALA A 64 -14.70 -8.49 -11.00
C ALA A 64 -14.35 -9.80 -11.70
N ALA A 65 -14.65 -9.96 -12.99
CA ALA A 65 -14.31 -11.14 -13.77
C ALA A 65 -12.79 -11.34 -13.87
N ALA A 66 -12.03 -10.28 -14.13
CA ALA A 66 -10.57 -10.33 -14.15
C ALA A 66 -9.97 -10.69 -12.77
N LEU A 67 -10.52 -10.15 -11.68
CA LEU A 67 -10.11 -10.52 -10.31
C LEU A 67 -10.44 -11.97 -9.96
N ALA A 68 -11.54 -12.52 -10.50
CA ALA A 68 -11.87 -13.93 -10.34
C ALA A 68 -10.87 -14.81 -11.09
N GLU A 69 -10.48 -14.43 -12.30
CA GLU A 69 -9.47 -15.13 -13.11
C GLU A 69 -8.10 -15.15 -12.44
N ASP A 70 -7.61 -13.98 -12.01
CA ASP A 70 -6.28 -13.84 -11.41
C ASP A 70 -6.20 -14.45 -10.00
N LEU A 71 -7.21 -14.23 -9.15
CA LEU A 71 -7.14 -14.42 -7.71
C LEU A 71 -8.26 -15.29 -7.09
N ASP A 72 -9.14 -15.87 -7.91
CA ASP A 72 -10.30 -16.65 -7.45
C ASP A 72 -11.22 -15.86 -6.49
N ARG A 73 -11.32 -14.54 -6.69
CA ARG A 73 -12.14 -13.68 -5.85
C ARG A 73 -13.61 -13.78 -6.21
N SER A 74 -14.45 -13.85 -5.18
CA SER A 74 -15.88 -13.68 -5.34
C SER A 74 -16.22 -12.24 -5.80
N PRO A 75 -17.35 -12.03 -6.50
CA PRO A 75 -17.80 -10.68 -6.87
C PRO A 75 -17.91 -9.73 -5.66
N PHE A 76 -18.33 -10.24 -4.50
CA PHE A 76 -18.43 -9.45 -3.28
C PHE A 76 -17.06 -8.99 -2.78
N GLU A 77 -16.06 -9.88 -2.73
CA GLU A 77 -14.69 -9.53 -2.33
C GLU A 77 -14.06 -8.55 -3.33
N ALA A 78 -14.25 -8.77 -4.63
CA ALA A 78 -13.80 -7.86 -5.69
C ALA A 78 -14.37 -6.45 -5.49
N TYR A 79 -15.67 -6.37 -5.20
CA TYR A 79 -16.36 -5.11 -5.00
C TYR A 79 -15.84 -4.35 -3.77
N ILE A 80 -15.86 -4.97 -2.59
CA ILE A 80 -15.51 -4.27 -1.34
C ILE A 80 -14.03 -3.93 -1.21
N ALA A 81 -13.14 -4.76 -1.76
CA ALA A 81 -11.70 -4.65 -1.50
C ALA A 81 -10.93 -3.88 -2.60
N ASP A 82 -11.42 -3.87 -3.83
CA ASP A 82 -10.78 -3.19 -4.95
C ASP A 82 -11.68 -2.11 -5.56
N ILE A 83 -12.89 -2.47 -6.02
CA ILE A 83 -13.72 -1.60 -6.87
C ILE A 83 -14.28 -0.42 -6.07
N ALA A 84 -15.08 -0.71 -5.04
CA ALA A 84 -15.73 0.33 -4.23
C ALA A 84 -14.71 1.18 -3.44
N THR A 85 -13.61 0.57 -2.99
CA THR A 85 -12.55 1.26 -2.25
C THR A 85 -11.84 2.26 -3.15
N THR A 86 -11.48 1.88 -4.38
CA THR A 86 -10.85 2.77 -5.38
C THR A 86 -11.81 3.91 -5.77
N ALA A 87 -13.07 3.59 -6.11
CA ALA A 87 -14.08 4.59 -6.43
C ALA A 87 -14.33 5.56 -5.26
N GLY A 88 -14.38 5.03 -4.03
CA GLY A 88 -14.56 5.81 -2.81
C GLY A 88 -13.44 6.81 -2.55
N GLU A 89 -12.19 6.39 -2.75
CA GLU A 89 -11.00 7.23 -2.65
C GLU A 89 -11.05 8.39 -3.66
N ALA A 90 -11.34 8.08 -4.94
CA ALA A 90 -11.45 9.07 -5.99
C ALA A 90 -12.60 10.07 -5.74
N LYS A 91 -13.75 9.58 -5.28
CA LYS A 91 -14.92 10.40 -4.94
C LYS A 91 -14.64 11.33 -3.74
N TYR A 92 -13.89 10.82 -2.76
CA TYR A 92 -13.46 11.60 -1.61
C TYR A 92 -12.51 12.74 -2.02
N ALA A 93 -11.52 12.44 -2.88
CA ALA A 93 -10.55 13.41 -3.39
C ALA A 93 -11.23 14.47 -4.28
N ALA A 94 -12.09 14.07 -5.23
CA ALA A 94 -12.82 14.99 -6.12
C ALA A 94 -13.60 16.08 -5.37
N LYS A 95 -14.19 15.71 -4.22
CA LYS A 95 -14.92 16.66 -3.35
C LYS A 95 -14.00 17.63 -2.59
N ARG A 96 -12.70 17.33 -2.48
CA ARG A 96 -11.77 18.04 -1.57
C ARG A 96 -10.56 18.66 -2.25
N VAL A 97 -10.24 18.29 -3.48
CA VAL A 97 -9.05 18.77 -4.21
C VAL A 97 -8.92 20.29 -4.20
N ARG A 98 -10.01 21.04 -4.44
CA ARG A 98 -10.03 22.51 -4.37
C ARG A 98 -9.63 23.05 -2.99
N ARG A 99 -10.00 22.34 -1.92
CA ARG A 99 -9.63 22.72 -0.54
C ARG A 99 -8.18 22.39 -0.24
N TRP A 100 -7.69 21.24 -0.72
CA TRP A 100 -6.32 20.80 -0.47
C TRP A 100 -5.27 21.68 -1.14
N THR A 101 -5.59 22.21 -2.31
CA THR A 101 -4.70 23.10 -3.10
C THR A 101 -4.66 24.55 -2.63
N ARG A 102 -5.45 24.92 -1.63
CA ARG A 102 -5.42 26.30 -1.10
C ARG A 102 -4.11 26.59 -0.41
N ARG A 103 -3.61 27.83 -0.60
CA ARG A 103 -2.46 28.37 0.13
C ARG A 103 -2.67 28.27 1.63
N LYS A 104 -1.67 27.78 2.36
CA LYS A 104 -1.68 27.71 3.81
C LYS A 104 -0.83 28.86 4.36
N TYR A 105 -1.49 29.96 4.67
CA TYR A 105 -0.85 31.11 5.29
C TYR A 105 -0.29 30.75 6.68
N GLN A 106 0.90 31.32 6.96
CA GLN A 106 1.61 31.13 8.22
C GLN A 106 1.75 32.49 8.92
N LEU A 107 1.67 32.48 10.23
CA LEU A 107 2.04 33.61 11.05
C LEU A 107 3.56 33.74 11.02
N LEU A 108 4.05 34.92 10.69
CA LEU A 108 5.48 35.19 10.60
C LEU A 108 5.99 35.81 11.91
N GLU A 109 7.25 35.55 12.21
CA GLU A 109 7.98 36.20 13.31
C GLU A 109 8.32 37.65 12.99
N LEU A 110 8.69 38.42 14.02
CA LEU A 110 8.95 39.84 13.92
C LEU A 110 9.99 40.23 12.82
N PRO A 111 11.10 39.52 12.63
CA PRO A 111 12.08 39.86 11.59
C PRO A 111 11.54 39.77 10.16
N GLN A 112 10.51 38.97 9.92
CA GLN A 112 9.88 38.81 8.62
C GLN A 112 8.80 39.84 8.35
N LEU A 113 8.37 40.59 9.36
CA LEU A 113 7.35 41.63 9.19
C LEU A 113 7.97 42.95 8.67
N PRO A 114 7.19 43.72 7.90
CA PRO A 114 5.94 43.36 7.28
C PRO A 114 6.14 42.37 6.14
N GLY A 115 5.35 41.32 6.13
CA GLY A 115 5.43 40.26 5.12
C GLY A 115 4.24 39.32 5.17
N ARG A 116 4.12 38.48 4.15
CA ARG A 116 3.13 37.42 4.09
C ARG A 116 3.83 36.12 3.70
N GLY A 117 3.68 35.10 4.53
CA GLY A 117 4.22 33.76 4.28
C GLY A 117 3.12 32.75 4.06
N TRP A 118 3.33 31.80 3.14
CA TRP A 118 2.44 30.66 2.96
C TRP A 118 3.17 29.47 2.40
N VAL A 119 2.56 28.28 2.55
CA VAL A 119 2.95 27.07 1.84
C VAL A 119 2.05 26.92 0.64
N GLU A 120 2.66 26.71 -0.53
CA GLU A 120 2.00 26.36 -1.79
C GLU A 120 2.32 24.93 -2.16
N TYR A 121 1.28 24.15 -2.52
CA TYR A 121 1.46 22.78 -2.97
C TYR A 121 1.64 22.76 -4.49
N GLU A 122 2.76 22.22 -4.94
CA GLU A 122 3.06 22.05 -6.38
C GLU A 122 3.15 20.57 -6.72
N PRO A 123 2.64 20.12 -7.89
CA PRO A 123 2.88 18.77 -8.37
C PRO A 123 4.38 18.57 -8.62
N TYR A 124 4.88 17.36 -8.37
CA TYR A 124 6.28 17.03 -8.71
C TYR A 124 6.55 17.07 -10.21
N GLY A 125 5.66 16.47 -11.02
CA GLY A 125 5.88 16.37 -12.47
C GLY A 125 5.22 15.15 -13.06
N THR A 126 6.02 14.23 -13.62
CA THR A 126 5.60 12.92 -14.12
C THR A 126 5.99 11.86 -13.08
N VAL A 127 5.01 11.16 -12.56
CA VAL A 127 5.18 10.22 -11.45
C VAL A 127 4.85 8.80 -11.87
N LEU A 128 5.54 7.82 -11.27
CA LEU A 128 5.36 6.40 -11.49
C LEU A 128 4.67 5.75 -10.27
N ILE A 129 3.66 4.93 -10.54
CA ILE A 129 3.01 4.09 -9.55
C ILE A 129 3.14 2.64 -9.99
N ILE A 130 3.89 1.85 -9.22
CA ILE A 130 4.07 0.41 -9.42
C ILE A 130 3.17 -0.31 -8.41
N GLY A 131 2.06 -0.85 -8.91
CA GLY A 131 1.06 -1.54 -8.11
C GLY A 131 1.40 -3.00 -7.87
N ALA A 132 0.86 -3.57 -6.77
CA ALA A 132 0.99 -4.98 -6.44
C ALA A 132 -0.19 -5.80 -6.96
N TRP A 133 0.03 -7.11 -7.11
CA TRP A 133 -0.93 -8.05 -7.70
C TRP A 133 -2.12 -8.42 -6.80
N ASN A 134 -1.96 -8.27 -5.49
CA ASN A 134 -2.94 -8.77 -4.53
C ASN A 134 -4.23 -7.93 -4.42
N TYR A 135 -4.18 -6.65 -4.75
CA TYR A 135 -5.32 -5.74 -4.94
C TYR A 135 -5.00 -4.83 -6.14
N PRO A 136 -5.04 -5.38 -7.37
CA PRO A 136 -4.42 -4.74 -8.53
C PRO A 136 -5.01 -3.38 -8.87
N TYR A 137 -6.31 -3.19 -8.71
CA TYR A 137 -6.92 -1.89 -8.97
C TYR A 137 -6.65 -0.91 -7.82
N TYR A 138 -6.88 -1.33 -6.57
CA TYR A 138 -6.71 -0.42 -5.44
C TYR A 138 -5.26 0.00 -5.22
N LEU A 139 -4.31 -0.90 -5.39
CA LEU A 139 -2.88 -0.59 -5.18
C LEU A 139 -2.20 0.11 -6.37
N THR A 140 -2.88 0.20 -7.51
CA THR A 140 -2.41 0.97 -8.66
C THR A 140 -3.17 2.29 -8.81
N LEU A 141 -4.51 2.23 -8.82
CA LEU A 141 -5.36 3.40 -9.03
C LEU A 141 -5.59 4.23 -7.74
N GLY A 142 -5.54 3.61 -6.57
CA GLY A 142 -5.66 4.31 -5.28
C GLY A 142 -4.58 5.38 -5.07
N PRO A 143 -3.28 5.07 -5.17
CA PRO A 143 -2.23 6.07 -5.15
C PRO A 143 -2.35 7.10 -6.29
N ALA A 144 -2.81 6.68 -7.49
CA ALA A 144 -3.05 7.58 -8.62
C ALA A 144 -4.06 8.68 -8.28
N VAL A 145 -5.04 8.41 -7.42
CA VAL A 145 -5.98 9.43 -6.93
C VAL A 145 -5.21 10.59 -6.27
N GLY A 146 -4.23 10.29 -5.41
CA GLY A 146 -3.39 11.29 -4.78
C GLY A 146 -2.55 12.08 -5.78
N ALA A 147 -1.94 11.38 -6.74
CA ALA A 147 -1.09 11.95 -7.78
C ALA A 147 -1.88 12.88 -8.72
N ILE A 148 -3.07 12.47 -9.17
CA ILE A 148 -3.99 13.27 -9.98
C ILE A 148 -4.49 14.48 -9.20
N ALA A 149 -4.88 14.30 -7.93
CA ALA A 149 -5.33 15.38 -7.07
C ALA A 149 -4.23 16.44 -6.86
N ALA A 150 -2.97 16.04 -6.79
CA ALA A 150 -1.82 16.93 -6.72
C ALA A 150 -1.54 17.66 -8.06
N GLY A 151 -1.97 17.08 -9.19
CA GLY A 151 -1.82 17.65 -10.53
C GLY A 151 -0.59 17.13 -11.28
N ASN A 152 -0.14 15.92 -10.98
CA ASN A 152 0.93 15.26 -11.74
C ASN A 152 0.38 14.61 -13.02
N ALA A 153 1.26 14.36 -13.97
CA ALA A 153 1.10 13.34 -14.99
C ALA A 153 1.48 11.97 -14.37
N VAL A 154 0.78 10.90 -14.74
CA VAL A 154 0.86 9.63 -14.01
C VAL A 154 1.12 8.46 -14.94
N ILE A 155 2.12 7.66 -14.62
CA ILE A 155 2.35 6.35 -15.23
C ILE A 155 1.92 5.27 -14.24
N LEU A 156 1.05 4.39 -14.68
CA LEU A 156 0.53 3.25 -13.94
C LEU A 156 1.20 1.98 -14.45
N LYS A 157 1.90 1.29 -13.58
CA LYS A 157 2.53 -0.01 -13.89
C LYS A 157 1.88 -1.09 -13.00
N PRO A 158 0.78 -1.71 -13.44
CA PRO A 158 0.19 -2.84 -12.72
C PRO A 158 1.13 -4.05 -12.70
N SER A 159 0.89 -4.98 -11.77
CA SER A 159 1.71 -6.19 -11.68
C SER A 159 1.34 -7.20 -12.76
N GLU A 160 2.34 -7.80 -13.36
CA GLU A 160 2.23 -8.90 -14.34
C GLU A 160 1.67 -10.20 -13.74
N ILE A 161 1.69 -10.33 -12.42
CA ILE A 161 1.15 -11.51 -11.71
C ILE A 161 -0.39 -11.52 -11.75
N ALA A 162 -1.01 -10.34 -11.83
CA ALA A 162 -2.46 -10.17 -12.02
C ALA A 162 -2.72 -9.72 -13.46
N ALA A 163 -2.44 -10.61 -14.43
CA ALA A 163 -2.39 -10.26 -15.84
C ALA A 163 -3.74 -9.86 -16.42
N ALA A 164 -4.83 -10.55 -16.07
CA ALA A 164 -6.17 -10.21 -16.54
C ALA A 164 -6.61 -8.83 -16.01
N SER A 165 -6.34 -8.55 -14.74
CA SER A 165 -6.62 -7.24 -14.13
C SER A 165 -5.77 -6.13 -14.74
N ALA A 166 -4.48 -6.40 -15.03
CA ALA A 166 -3.59 -5.45 -15.68
C ALA A 166 -4.07 -5.10 -17.09
N HIS A 167 -4.49 -6.11 -17.85
CA HIS A 167 -5.01 -5.95 -19.21
C HIS A 167 -6.31 -5.13 -19.23
N VAL A 168 -7.28 -5.47 -18.38
CA VAL A 168 -8.53 -4.69 -18.26
C VAL A 168 -8.25 -3.23 -17.86
N MET A 169 -7.26 -3.00 -16.99
CA MET A 169 -6.83 -1.64 -16.64
C MET A 169 -6.24 -0.90 -17.85
N ALA A 170 -5.37 -1.56 -18.63
CA ALA A 170 -4.78 -1.00 -19.84
C ALA A 170 -5.82 -0.65 -20.91
N GLU A 171 -6.89 -1.43 -21.02
CA GLU A 171 -8.00 -1.15 -21.93
C GLU A 171 -8.93 -0.01 -21.45
N LEU A 172 -9.24 0.04 -20.14
CA LEU A 172 -10.24 0.96 -19.62
C LEU A 172 -9.68 2.35 -19.31
N VAL A 173 -8.47 2.44 -18.79
CA VAL A 173 -7.87 3.74 -18.44
C VAL A 173 -7.89 4.71 -19.62
N PRO A 174 -7.47 4.33 -20.85
CA PRO A 174 -7.50 5.22 -22.00
C PRO A 174 -8.92 5.66 -22.44
N LYS A 175 -9.96 4.90 -22.12
CA LYS A 175 -11.35 5.22 -22.48
C LYS A 175 -11.96 6.26 -21.55
N TYR A 176 -11.47 6.39 -20.33
CA TYR A 176 -12.06 7.26 -19.30
C TYR A 176 -11.16 8.44 -18.92
N LEU A 177 -9.85 8.27 -18.94
CA LEU A 177 -8.88 9.27 -18.46
C LEU A 177 -8.13 9.94 -19.61
N ASP A 178 -7.50 11.08 -19.32
CA ASP A 178 -6.72 11.86 -20.29
C ASP A 178 -5.41 11.12 -20.64
N ASN A 179 -5.37 10.50 -21.82
CA ASN A 179 -4.26 9.66 -22.29
C ASN A 179 -2.94 10.39 -22.48
N ASP A 180 -2.99 11.72 -22.64
CA ASP A 180 -1.77 12.53 -22.74
C ASP A 180 -1.12 12.76 -21.38
N ALA A 181 -1.87 12.58 -20.28
CA ALA A 181 -1.41 12.85 -18.92
C ALA A 181 -1.38 11.59 -18.03
N ILE A 182 -2.11 10.53 -18.39
CA ILE A 182 -2.23 9.31 -17.60
C ILE A 182 -2.06 8.11 -18.54
N ALA A 183 -1.07 7.27 -18.29
CA ALA A 183 -0.79 6.10 -19.12
C ALA A 183 -0.64 4.85 -18.28
N VAL A 184 -1.06 3.69 -18.83
CA VAL A 184 -0.79 2.36 -18.29
C VAL A 184 0.34 1.75 -19.10
N VAL A 185 1.30 1.16 -18.42
CA VAL A 185 2.40 0.38 -19.00
C VAL A 185 2.34 -1.03 -18.43
N GLU A 186 1.93 -1.99 -19.25
CA GLU A 186 2.01 -3.40 -18.93
C GLU A 186 3.46 -3.89 -19.07
N GLY A 187 3.78 -4.97 -18.40
CA GLY A 187 5.11 -5.60 -18.46
C GLY A 187 5.58 -6.09 -17.09
N ASP A 188 6.74 -6.68 -17.09
CA ASP A 188 7.36 -7.31 -15.93
C ASP A 188 8.31 -6.37 -15.14
N GLY A 189 9.24 -6.97 -14.39
CA GLY A 189 10.25 -6.23 -13.65
C GLY A 189 11.21 -5.45 -14.55
N ALA A 190 11.46 -5.89 -15.79
CA ALA A 190 12.32 -5.16 -16.73
C ALA A 190 11.66 -3.84 -17.18
N ALA A 191 10.37 -3.86 -17.50
CA ALA A 191 9.60 -2.65 -17.79
C ALA A 191 9.60 -1.66 -16.59
N SER A 192 9.51 -2.18 -15.37
CA SER A 192 9.62 -1.35 -14.16
C SER A 192 10.99 -0.68 -14.03
N GLN A 193 12.07 -1.41 -14.29
CA GLN A 193 13.44 -0.88 -14.28
C GLN A 193 13.65 0.17 -15.37
N GLU A 194 13.15 -0.06 -16.58
CA GLU A 194 13.22 0.88 -17.69
C GLU A 194 12.46 2.18 -17.37
N LEU A 195 11.27 2.08 -16.76
CA LEU A 195 10.51 3.25 -16.29
C LEU A 195 11.27 4.06 -15.23
N ILE A 196 11.89 3.39 -14.26
CA ILE A 196 12.69 4.04 -13.22
C ILE A 196 13.91 4.74 -13.83
N ALA A 197 14.56 4.09 -14.81
CA ALA A 197 15.72 4.64 -15.51
C ALA A 197 15.41 5.92 -16.33
N GLN A 198 14.13 6.23 -16.60
CA GLN A 198 13.73 7.49 -17.22
C GLN A 198 13.90 8.71 -16.29
N GLY A 199 14.26 8.53 -15.02
CA GLY A 199 14.44 9.63 -14.07
C GLY A 199 13.16 10.41 -13.84
N LEU A 200 12.09 9.72 -13.43
CA LEU A 200 10.79 10.32 -13.13
C LEU A 200 10.83 11.13 -11.83
N ASP A 201 9.89 12.05 -11.66
CA ASP A 201 9.92 13.04 -10.58
C ASP A 201 9.51 12.48 -9.21
N ARG A 202 8.81 11.32 -9.18
CA ARG A 202 8.48 10.56 -7.98
C ARG A 202 8.09 9.14 -8.34
N VAL A 203 8.38 8.18 -7.44
CA VAL A 203 7.95 6.78 -7.56
C VAL A 203 7.18 6.39 -6.31
N LEU A 204 6.03 5.72 -6.48
CA LEU A 204 5.38 4.93 -5.44
C LEU A 204 5.42 3.46 -5.86
N PHE A 205 5.87 2.62 -4.96
CA PHE A 205 5.94 1.17 -5.14
C PHE A 205 5.19 0.47 -4.00
N THR A 206 4.36 -0.50 -4.37
CA THR A 206 3.75 -1.45 -3.43
C THR A 206 4.22 -2.86 -3.74
N GLY A 207 4.78 -3.56 -2.76
CA GLY A 207 5.25 -4.94 -2.96
C GLY A 207 6.16 -5.45 -1.86
N GLY A 208 6.91 -6.52 -2.14
CA GLY A 208 7.84 -7.12 -1.19
C GLY A 208 9.09 -6.27 -0.95
N THR A 209 9.65 -6.34 0.26
CA THR A 209 10.78 -5.52 0.71
C THR A 209 12.01 -5.63 -0.20
N GLU A 210 12.34 -6.81 -0.69
CA GLU A 210 13.50 -7.01 -1.58
C GLU A 210 13.35 -6.29 -2.92
N ILE A 211 12.14 -6.31 -3.49
CA ILE A 211 11.86 -5.59 -4.74
C ILE A 211 11.83 -4.08 -4.47
N GLY A 212 11.24 -3.66 -3.34
CA GLY A 212 11.23 -2.25 -2.92
C GLY A 212 12.64 -1.66 -2.78
N ARG A 213 13.61 -2.45 -2.29
CA ARG A 213 15.03 -2.07 -2.26
C ARG A 213 15.58 -1.80 -3.66
N LYS A 214 15.33 -2.70 -4.62
CA LYS A 214 15.75 -2.54 -6.02
C LYS A 214 15.12 -1.31 -6.68
N VAL A 215 13.86 -1.02 -6.39
CA VAL A 215 13.19 0.20 -6.85
C VAL A 215 13.88 1.45 -6.29
N TYR A 216 14.19 1.44 -5.00
CA TYR A 216 14.87 2.57 -4.35
C TYR A 216 16.30 2.77 -4.87
N GLU A 217 17.04 1.68 -5.06
CA GLU A 217 18.39 1.69 -5.66
C GLU A 217 18.37 2.23 -7.08
N GLY A 218 17.39 1.81 -7.90
CA GLY A 218 17.23 2.31 -9.27
C GLY A 218 16.82 3.78 -9.36
N ALA A 219 16.09 4.28 -8.36
CA ALA A 219 15.68 5.68 -8.28
C ALA A 219 16.79 6.63 -7.79
N ALA A 220 17.74 6.11 -7.01
CA ALA A 220 18.80 6.89 -6.36
C ALA A 220 19.68 7.70 -7.33
N PRO A 221 20.13 7.17 -8.50
CA PRO A 221 20.95 7.94 -9.46
C PRO A 221 20.28 9.22 -9.96
N HIS A 222 18.95 9.27 -9.96
CA HIS A 222 18.15 10.41 -10.40
C HIS A 222 17.68 11.30 -9.25
N LEU A 223 18.02 10.97 -8.00
CA LEU A 223 17.49 11.60 -6.77
C LEU A 223 15.95 11.60 -6.73
N THR A 224 15.33 10.61 -7.36
CA THR A 224 13.86 10.47 -7.40
C THR A 224 13.33 10.07 -6.03
N PRO A 225 12.47 10.87 -5.39
CA PRO A 225 11.87 10.52 -4.12
C PRO A 225 10.97 9.29 -4.27
N CYS A 226 11.08 8.35 -3.32
CA CYS A 226 10.28 7.12 -3.31
C CYS A 226 9.32 7.08 -2.13
N THR A 227 8.12 6.57 -2.38
CA THR A 227 7.20 6.05 -1.37
C THR A 227 7.19 4.54 -1.52
N LEU A 228 7.48 3.81 -0.45
CA LEU A 228 7.55 2.36 -0.46
C LEU A 228 6.50 1.81 0.51
N GLU A 229 5.53 1.10 -0.04
CA GLU A 229 4.52 0.35 0.71
C GLU A 229 4.92 -1.12 0.69
N LEU A 230 5.49 -1.56 1.78
CA LEU A 230 6.09 -2.88 1.89
C LEU A 230 5.26 -3.78 2.81
N GLY A 231 5.63 -5.04 2.89
CA GLY A 231 4.98 -5.99 3.77
C GLY A 231 5.49 -5.94 5.21
N GLY A 232 5.28 -7.02 5.90
CA GLY A 232 5.71 -7.25 7.26
C GLY A 232 4.82 -8.24 7.98
N LYS A 233 5.28 -8.72 9.13
CA LYS A 233 4.50 -9.66 9.95
C LYS A 233 3.59 -8.88 10.89
N SER A 234 2.34 -8.65 10.47
CA SER A 234 1.34 -7.90 11.24
C SER A 234 0.82 -8.69 12.45
N PRO A 235 1.20 -8.31 13.69
CA PRO A 235 0.78 -9.00 14.92
C PRO A 235 -0.67 -8.71 15.27
N VAL A 236 -1.31 -9.71 15.90
CA VAL A 236 -2.56 -9.53 16.65
C VAL A 236 -2.32 -9.88 18.11
N ILE A 237 -2.38 -8.92 18.99
CA ILE A 237 -2.32 -9.14 20.44
C ILE A 237 -3.75 -9.34 20.95
N VAL A 238 -4.02 -10.49 21.58
CA VAL A 238 -5.31 -10.78 22.20
C VAL A 238 -5.10 -10.91 23.71
N ALA A 239 -5.48 -9.86 24.44
CA ALA A 239 -5.30 -9.79 25.89
C ALA A 239 -6.34 -10.68 26.64
N ALA A 240 -6.02 -11.11 27.86
CA ALA A 240 -6.87 -11.95 28.68
C ALA A 240 -8.32 -11.44 28.87
N ASP A 241 -8.53 -10.12 28.79
CA ASP A 241 -9.85 -9.48 28.93
C ASP A 241 -10.59 -9.26 27.60
N ALA A 242 -10.04 -9.74 26.48
CA ALA A 242 -10.66 -9.58 25.17
C ALA A 242 -12.01 -10.28 25.05
N ASP A 243 -12.83 -9.82 24.12
CA ASP A 243 -13.97 -10.59 23.65
C ASP A 243 -13.48 -11.64 22.65
N VAL A 244 -13.27 -12.87 23.14
CA VAL A 244 -12.65 -13.96 22.37
C VAL A 244 -13.47 -14.34 21.14
N GLU A 245 -14.81 -14.34 21.26
CA GLU A 245 -15.71 -14.65 20.14
C GLU A 245 -15.59 -13.61 19.00
N VAL A 246 -15.57 -12.32 19.37
CA VAL A 246 -15.42 -11.22 18.41
C VAL A 246 -14.02 -11.23 17.81
N ALA A 247 -12.99 -11.44 18.61
CA ALA A 247 -11.60 -11.51 18.15
C ALA A 247 -11.43 -12.64 17.13
N ALA A 248 -11.87 -13.85 17.46
CA ALA A 248 -11.77 -15.02 16.59
C ALA A 248 -12.43 -14.81 15.22
N LYS A 249 -13.66 -14.28 15.18
CA LYS A 249 -14.39 -14.01 13.93
C LYS A 249 -13.68 -12.96 13.05
N ARG A 250 -13.19 -11.89 13.66
CA ARG A 250 -12.52 -10.80 12.93
C ARG A 250 -11.16 -11.22 12.39
N ILE A 251 -10.39 -11.98 13.19
CA ILE A 251 -9.10 -12.54 12.79
C ILE A 251 -9.30 -13.53 11.64
N ALA A 252 -10.21 -14.52 11.79
CA ALA A 252 -10.49 -15.50 10.77
C ALA A 252 -10.98 -14.86 9.48
N TRP A 253 -11.94 -13.94 9.55
CA TRP A 253 -12.44 -13.23 8.36
C TRP A 253 -11.32 -12.56 7.56
N MET A 254 -10.44 -11.79 8.22
CA MET A 254 -9.38 -11.08 7.51
C MET A 254 -8.27 -12.01 7.03
N LYS A 255 -8.03 -13.11 7.72
CA LYS A 255 -7.08 -14.14 7.28
C LYS A 255 -7.56 -14.89 6.05
N LEU A 256 -8.88 -14.99 5.88
CA LEU A 256 -9.49 -15.63 4.71
C LEU A 256 -9.65 -14.67 3.52
N LEU A 257 -9.83 -13.38 3.74
CA LEU A 257 -9.98 -12.42 2.67
C LEU A 257 -8.77 -12.50 1.72
N ASN A 258 -9.02 -12.69 0.43
CA ASN A 258 -7.99 -12.92 -0.59
C ASN A 258 -7.00 -14.03 -0.24
N ALA A 259 -7.45 -15.11 0.40
CA ALA A 259 -6.61 -16.21 0.89
C ALA A 259 -5.48 -15.74 1.83
N GLY A 260 -5.65 -14.65 2.57
CA GLY A 260 -4.61 -14.06 3.43
C GLY A 260 -3.48 -13.36 2.69
N GLN A 261 -3.60 -13.19 1.38
CA GLN A 261 -2.62 -12.50 0.52
C GLN A 261 -2.80 -10.98 0.61
N THR A 262 -2.62 -10.44 1.82
CA THR A 262 -2.89 -9.05 2.16
C THR A 262 -1.81 -8.55 3.11
N CYS A 263 -1.16 -7.44 2.78
CA CYS A 263 -0.06 -6.85 3.56
C CYS A 263 -0.43 -6.48 5.00
N VAL A 264 -1.72 -6.32 5.28
CA VAL A 264 -2.28 -6.03 6.61
C VAL A 264 -3.09 -7.21 7.17
N ALA A 265 -3.03 -8.40 6.57
CA ALA A 265 -3.66 -9.59 7.16
C ALA A 265 -3.01 -9.90 8.50
N PRO A 266 -3.77 -10.43 9.48
CA PRO A 266 -3.18 -11.06 10.66
C PRO A 266 -2.11 -12.07 10.24
N ASP A 267 -0.85 -11.77 10.52
CA ASP A 267 0.24 -12.66 10.11
C ASP A 267 0.55 -13.68 11.21
N TYR A 268 0.39 -13.27 12.47
CA TYR A 268 0.42 -14.13 13.65
C TYR A 268 -0.41 -13.54 14.80
N VAL A 269 -0.82 -14.39 15.74
CA VAL A 269 -1.56 -14.01 16.94
C VAL A 269 -0.69 -14.27 18.18
N LEU A 270 -0.62 -13.30 19.07
CA LEU A 270 -0.10 -13.43 20.44
C LEU A 270 -1.29 -13.53 21.38
N ALA A 271 -1.59 -14.72 21.85
CA ALA A 271 -2.73 -15.00 22.71
C ALA A 271 -2.29 -15.15 24.18
N ASP A 272 -2.95 -14.43 25.08
CA ASP A 272 -2.76 -14.65 26.53
C ASP A 272 -3.03 -16.12 26.87
N ALA A 273 -2.16 -16.73 27.69
CA ALA A 273 -2.22 -18.14 28.02
C ALA A 273 -3.57 -18.59 28.60
N THR A 274 -4.28 -17.68 29.27
CA THR A 274 -5.58 -17.98 29.90
C THR A 274 -6.73 -18.15 28.91
N ILE A 275 -6.60 -17.63 27.70
CA ILE A 275 -7.64 -17.62 26.68
C ILE A 275 -7.20 -18.32 25.38
N ARG A 276 -5.95 -18.75 25.27
CA ARG A 276 -5.37 -19.27 24.02
C ARG A 276 -6.16 -20.42 23.42
N ASP A 277 -6.50 -21.44 24.22
CA ASP A 277 -7.22 -22.62 23.73
C ASP A 277 -8.63 -22.26 23.24
N GLU A 278 -9.38 -21.46 24.01
CA GLU A 278 -10.69 -20.98 23.60
C GLU A 278 -10.59 -20.15 22.29
N LEU A 279 -9.58 -19.31 22.16
CA LEU A 279 -9.38 -18.49 20.96
C LEU A 279 -9.08 -19.36 19.74
N VAL A 280 -8.22 -20.36 19.86
CA VAL A 280 -7.88 -21.30 18.78
C VAL A 280 -9.11 -22.06 18.33
N ASP A 281 -9.89 -22.61 19.25
CA ASP A 281 -11.12 -23.34 18.95
C ASP A 281 -12.14 -22.46 18.21
N LYS A 282 -12.34 -21.21 18.67
CA LYS A 282 -13.24 -20.25 18.04
C LYS A 282 -12.75 -19.78 16.67
N ILE A 283 -11.44 -19.60 16.48
CA ILE A 283 -10.86 -19.29 15.16
C ILE A 283 -11.11 -20.47 14.21
N GLY A 284 -10.89 -21.71 14.65
CA GLY A 284 -11.14 -22.91 13.86
C GLY A 284 -12.61 -23.04 13.44
N ALA A 285 -13.53 -22.83 14.38
CA ALA A 285 -14.97 -22.83 14.10
C ALA A 285 -15.37 -21.72 13.12
N ALA A 286 -14.79 -20.53 13.25
CA ALA A 286 -15.03 -19.43 12.33
C ALA A 286 -14.49 -19.72 10.92
N ILE A 287 -13.29 -20.27 10.81
CA ILE A 287 -12.69 -20.71 9.53
C ILE A 287 -13.61 -21.72 8.85
N THR A 288 -13.99 -22.81 9.55
CA THR A 288 -14.89 -23.84 9.02
C THR A 288 -16.20 -23.24 8.50
N LYS A 289 -16.80 -22.32 9.27
CA LYS A 289 -18.04 -21.65 8.88
C LYS A 289 -17.88 -20.77 7.65
N PHE A 290 -16.79 -20.00 7.57
CA PHE A 290 -16.57 -19.00 6.51
C PHE A 290 -16.07 -19.61 5.21
N THR A 291 -15.56 -20.85 5.25
CA THR A 291 -15.08 -21.60 4.08
C THR A 291 -15.96 -22.79 3.71
N ALA A 292 -17.19 -22.82 4.21
CA ALA A 292 -18.11 -23.93 3.94
C ALA A 292 -18.43 -24.13 2.44
N ASP A 293 -18.34 -23.06 1.64
CA ASP A 293 -18.47 -23.07 0.18
C ASP A 293 -17.15 -23.32 -0.57
N LYS A 294 -16.02 -23.44 0.14
CA LYS A 294 -14.67 -23.65 -0.41
C LYS A 294 -13.97 -24.86 0.24
N PRO A 295 -14.55 -26.07 0.15
CA PRO A 295 -14.03 -27.25 0.85
C PRO A 295 -12.62 -27.63 0.42
N ASP A 296 -12.25 -27.34 -0.85
CA ASP A 296 -10.94 -27.66 -1.42
C ASP A 296 -9.85 -26.66 -1.01
N GLY A 297 -10.20 -25.66 -0.19
CA GLY A 297 -9.29 -24.62 0.25
C GLY A 297 -9.29 -23.37 -0.62
N MET A 298 -8.34 -22.49 -0.36
CA MET A 298 -8.24 -21.17 -0.97
C MET A 298 -7.08 -21.11 -1.96
N ARG A 299 -7.31 -20.53 -3.15
CA ARG A 299 -6.29 -20.41 -4.21
C ARG A 299 -5.27 -19.35 -3.82
N VAL A 300 -4.00 -19.66 -4.00
CA VAL A 300 -2.89 -18.69 -3.96
C VAL A 300 -2.45 -18.32 -5.37
N ALA A 301 -1.87 -17.14 -5.51
CA ALA A 301 -1.69 -16.48 -6.81
C ALA A 301 -0.87 -17.28 -7.84
N ASN A 302 0.16 -18.00 -7.41
CA ASN A 302 1.02 -18.75 -8.31
C ASN A 302 1.78 -19.88 -7.61
N GLN A 303 2.45 -20.73 -8.41
CA GLN A 303 3.22 -21.89 -7.93
C GLN A 303 4.28 -21.50 -6.89
N ARG A 304 5.01 -20.42 -7.11
CA ARG A 304 6.04 -19.94 -6.17
C ARG A 304 5.48 -19.66 -4.78
N GLN A 305 4.30 -19.02 -4.70
CA GLN A 305 3.64 -18.74 -3.42
C GLN A 305 3.10 -20.04 -2.80
N PHE A 306 2.55 -20.92 -3.62
CA PHE A 306 2.07 -22.22 -3.17
C PHE A 306 3.21 -23.04 -2.54
N ASP A 307 4.33 -23.20 -3.23
CA ASP A 307 5.48 -23.99 -2.74
C ASP A 307 6.03 -23.41 -1.43
N ARG A 308 6.11 -22.09 -1.32
CA ARG A 308 6.57 -21.41 -0.12
C ARG A 308 5.65 -21.66 1.07
N ILE A 309 4.34 -21.53 0.89
CA ILE A 309 3.36 -21.64 1.98
C ILE A 309 3.15 -23.11 2.37
N SER A 310 3.05 -24.03 1.41
CA SER A 310 2.95 -25.46 1.67
C SER A 310 4.21 -25.99 2.37
N GLY A 311 5.39 -25.43 2.05
CA GLY A 311 6.64 -25.71 2.73
C GLY A 311 6.61 -25.38 4.23
N TYR A 312 5.90 -24.33 4.66
CA TYR A 312 5.71 -24.04 6.09
C TYR A 312 4.87 -25.09 6.81
N LEU A 313 3.86 -25.66 6.14
CA LEU A 313 2.98 -26.67 6.73
C LEU A 313 3.66 -28.04 6.79
N SER A 314 4.45 -28.40 5.78
CA SER A 314 5.17 -29.67 5.74
C SER A 314 6.44 -29.70 6.60
N GLY A 315 6.95 -28.55 6.99
CA GLY A 315 8.16 -28.43 7.82
C GLY A 315 8.00 -28.88 9.27
N GLY A 316 6.78 -29.15 9.73
CA GLY A 316 6.51 -29.67 11.08
C GLY A 316 6.77 -28.67 12.20
N ASP A 317 6.82 -27.37 11.89
CA ASP A 317 7.05 -26.27 12.84
C ASP A 317 5.70 -25.91 13.52
N GLY A 318 5.53 -26.30 14.77
CA GLY A 318 4.32 -26.11 15.54
C GLY A 318 3.26 -27.19 15.31
N LYS A 319 2.14 -27.07 16.04
CA LYS A 319 1.02 -28.02 15.97
C LYS A 319 -0.09 -27.48 15.06
N VAL A 320 -0.28 -28.08 13.90
CA VAL A 320 -1.45 -27.79 13.05
C VAL A 320 -2.72 -28.32 13.74
N THR A 321 -3.66 -27.43 14.06
CA THR A 321 -4.90 -27.76 14.77
C THR A 321 -6.14 -27.66 13.87
N VAL A 322 -6.04 -26.95 12.76
CA VAL A 322 -7.11 -26.75 11.76
C VAL A 322 -6.53 -26.84 10.37
N GLY A 323 -7.18 -27.50 9.44
CA GLY A 323 -6.89 -27.50 8.00
C GLY A 323 -5.48 -27.95 7.62
N GLY A 324 -4.89 -27.24 6.68
CA GLY A 324 -3.50 -27.44 6.25
C GLY A 324 -3.30 -28.38 5.08
N ALA A 325 -4.33 -28.99 4.50
CA ALA A 325 -4.19 -29.75 3.27
C ALA A 325 -3.86 -28.84 2.09
N CYS A 326 -2.97 -29.33 1.20
CA CYS A 326 -2.48 -28.58 0.07
C CYS A 326 -2.70 -29.37 -1.22
N ASP A 327 -3.22 -28.72 -2.27
CA ASP A 327 -3.38 -29.29 -3.60
C ASP A 327 -2.57 -28.47 -4.62
N ALA A 328 -1.46 -29.01 -5.04
CA ALA A 328 -0.56 -28.35 -6.00
C ALA A 328 -1.16 -28.22 -7.42
N SER A 329 -2.10 -29.09 -7.79
CA SER A 329 -2.71 -29.08 -9.12
C SER A 329 -3.64 -27.87 -9.31
N SER A 330 -4.30 -27.42 -8.24
CA SER A 330 -5.20 -26.28 -8.22
C SER A 330 -4.64 -25.04 -7.51
N LEU A 331 -3.41 -25.14 -6.96
CA LEU A 331 -2.78 -24.10 -6.13
C LEU A 331 -3.62 -23.73 -4.90
N ARG A 332 -4.33 -24.71 -4.31
CA ARG A 332 -5.21 -24.48 -3.18
C ARG A 332 -4.59 -24.98 -1.87
N ILE A 333 -4.81 -24.19 -0.82
CA ILE A 333 -4.36 -24.49 0.53
C ILE A 333 -5.58 -24.35 1.45
N GLN A 334 -5.88 -25.39 2.20
CA GLN A 334 -6.88 -25.29 3.28
C GLN A 334 -6.36 -24.34 4.37
N PRO A 335 -7.16 -23.34 4.79
CA PRO A 335 -6.76 -22.45 5.86
C PRO A 335 -6.32 -23.22 7.09
N ALA A 336 -5.15 -22.84 7.63
CA ALA A 336 -4.53 -23.58 8.72
C ALA A 336 -4.28 -22.69 9.94
N VAL A 337 -4.46 -23.28 11.13
CA VAL A 337 -4.04 -22.68 12.39
C VAL A 337 -2.89 -23.53 12.94
N VAL A 338 -1.75 -22.88 13.20
CA VAL A 338 -0.54 -23.52 13.72
C VAL A 338 -0.27 -22.96 15.11
N VAL A 339 -0.34 -23.82 16.13
CA VAL A 339 -0.18 -23.43 17.54
C VAL A 339 1.26 -23.59 17.96
N ASP A 340 1.79 -22.58 18.63
CA ASP A 340 3.14 -22.49 19.20
C ASP A 340 4.25 -22.98 18.24
N PRO A 341 4.37 -22.40 17.03
CA PRO A 341 5.52 -22.64 16.18
C PRO A 341 6.79 -22.08 16.80
N ASP A 342 7.96 -22.55 16.37
CA ASP A 342 9.22 -21.97 16.77
C ASP A 342 9.26 -20.47 16.40
N PRO A 343 9.42 -19.56 17.37
CA PRO A 343 9.49 -18.12 17.12
C PRO A 343 10.61 -17.72 16.14
N ASN A 344 11.62 -18.57 15.97
CA ASN A 344 12.75 -18.38 15.06
C ASN A 344 12.65 -19.27 13.80
N GLY A 345 11.61 -20.08 13.69
CA GLY A 345 11.37 -20.95 12.55
C GLY A 345 10.93 -20.18 11.27
N PRO A 346 10.99 -20.85 10.11
CA PRO A 346 10.67 -20.21 8.81
C PRO A 346 9.31 -19.54 8.76
N LEU A 347 8.29 -20.12 9.41
CA LEU A 347 6.93 -19.60 9.49
C LEU A 347 6.88 -18.23 10.20
N MET A 348 7.81 -17.99 11.14
CA MET A 348 7.86 -16.76 11.93
C MET A 348 8.89 -15.75 11.46
N GLN A 349 9.79 -16.09 10.51
CA GLN A 349 10.80 -15.18 9.97
C GLN A 349 10.30 -14.31 8.83
N ASN A 350 9.45 -14.86 7.94
CA ASN A 350 8.97 -14.17 6.76
C ASN A 350 7.46 -13.89 6.84
N GLU A 351 7.01 -12.86 6.15
CA GLU A 351 5.57 -12.61 5.94
C GLU A 351 4.93 -13.82 5.25
N ILE A 352 3.85 -14.33 5.83
CA ILE A 352 3.21 -15.56 5.34
C ILE A 352 2.50 -15.32 4.01
N PHE A 353 1.75 -14.22 3.91
CA PHE A 353 1.03 -13.83 2.70
C PHE A 353 0.19 -14.98 2.12
N GLY A 354 -0.56 -15.65 2.99
CA GLY A 354 -1.32 -16.87 2.69
C GLY A 354 -2.25 -17.28 3.83
N PRO A 355 -3.05 -18.36 3.66
CA PRO A 355 -4.10 -18.75 4.58
C PRO A 355 -3.60 -19.58 5.79
N VAL A 356 -2.41 -19.30 6.28
CA VAL A 356 -1.84 -19.96 7.47
C VAL A 356 -1.69 -18.95 8.60
N LEU A 357 -2.20 -19.29 9.78
CA LEU A 357 -2.23 -18.42 10.96
C LEU A 357 -1.51 -19.04 12.15
N PRO A 358 -0.30 -18.62 12.48
CA PRO A 358 0.37 -18.94 13.73
C PRO A 358 -0.35 -18.32 14.94
N VAL A 359 -0.51 -19.08 16.02
CA VAL A 359 -0.97 -18.61 17.32
C VAL A 359 0.10 -18.94 18.35
N ILE A 360 0.68 -17.93 18.96
CA ILE A 360 1.75 -18.04 19.95
C ILE A 360 1.18 -17.71 21.32
N THR A 361 1.46 -18.56 22.28
CA THR A 361 1.10 -18.35 23.67
C THR A 361 2.02 -17.33 24.32
N VAL A 362 1.46 -16.33 24.98
CA VAL A 362 2.18 -15.37 25.82
C VAL A 362 1.63 -15.36 27.23
N GLN A 363 2.49 -15.21 28.24
CA GLN A 363 2.07 -15.25 29.64
C GLN A 363 1.41 -13.96 30.10
N ASN A 364 1.70 -12.85 29.42
CA ASN A 364 1.15 -11.54 29.78
C ASN A 364 1.39 -10.52 28.65
N LEU A 365 0.79 -9.35 28.81
CA LEU A 365 0.92 -8.23 27.87
C LEU A 365 2.36 -7.74 27.68
N HIS A 366 3.21 -7.81 28.72
CA HIS A 366 4.59 -7.36 28.60
C HIS A 366 5.40 -8.25 27.65
N GLU A 367 5.22 -9.56 27.74
CA GLU A 367 5.82 -10.53 26.83
C GLU A 367 5.35 -10.32 25.39
N ALA A 368 4.04 -10.10 25.19
CA ALA A 368 3.47 -9.80 23.87
C ALA A 368 4.13 -8.54 23.24
N ILE A 369 4.24 -7.46 24.00
CA ILE A 369 4.88 -6.22 23.55
C ILE A 369 6.37 -6.46 23.25
N HIS A 370 7.09 -7.17 24.13
CA HIS A 370 8.49 -7.50 23.91
C HIS A 370 8.69 -8.33 22.64
N PHE A 371 7.83 -9.33 22.43
CA PHE A 371 7.88 -10.17 21.24
C PHE A 371 7.73 -9.37 19.94
N VAL A 372 6.77 -8.43 19.89
CA VAL A 372 6.61 -7.56 18.71
C VAL A 372 7.82 -6.64 18.53
N ASN A 373 8.30 -6.03 19.62
CA ASN A 373 9.38 -5.05 19.55
C ASN A 373 10.76 -5.65 19.24
N SER A 374 10.94 -6.96 19.47
CA SER A 374 12.15 -7.69 19.08
C SER A 374 12.23 -7.99 17.57
N ARG A 375 11.22 -7.63 16.80
CA ARG A 375 11.08 -7.89 15.35
C ARG A 375 11.05 -6.61 14.53
N PRO A 376 11.25 -6.69 13.20
CA PRO A 376 11.07 -5.53 12.32
C PRO A 376 9.68 -4.92 12.46
N LYS A 377 9.60 -3.59 12.40
CA LYS A 377 8.35 -2.85 12.54
C LYS A 377 7.34 -3.25 11.46
N PRO A 378 6.14 -3.75 11.83
CA PRO A 378 5.12 -4.19 10.89
C PRO A 378 4.40 -3.02 10.23
N LEU A 379 3.75 -3.30 9.09
CA LEU A 379 2.85 -2.34 8.44
C LEU A 379 1.60 -2.08 9.27
N ALA A 380 1.05 -3.12 9.90
CA ALA A 380 -0.10 -2.99 10.80
C ALA A 380 0.11 -3.78 12.10
N ALA A 381 -0.49 -3.31 13.20
CA ALA A 381 -0.58 -4.03 14.46
C ALA A 381 -2.01 -3.97 15.01
N TYR A 382 -2.44 -5.02 15.67
CA TYR A 382 -3.81 -5.18 16.15
C TYR A 382 -3.84 -5.56 17.62
N LEU A 383 -4.84 -5.04 18.32
CA LEU A 383 -5.06 -5.34 19.74
C LEU A 383 -6.53 -5.64 20.00
N PHE A 384 -6.81 -6.69 20.74
CA PHE A 384 -8.13 -6.96 21.30
C PHE A 384 -8.07 -6.87 22.83
N THR A 385 -8.83 -5.94 23.40
CA THR A 385 -8.93 -5.70 24.87
C THR A 385 -10.17 -4.87 25.19
N LYS A 386 -10.70 -5.01 26.39
CA LYS A 386 -11.73 -4.14 26.97
C LYS A 386 -11.13 -3.05 27.86
N ARG A 387 -9.86 -3.18 28.28
CA ARG A 387 -9.20 -2.24 29.20
C ARG A 387 -8.55 -1.06 28.51
N ARG A 388 -8.85 0.13 29.00
CA ARG A 388 -8.27 1.36 28.47
C ARG A 388 -6.76 1.43 28.70
N GLU A 389 -6.29 1.00 29.86
CA GLU A 389 -4.85 1.02 30.23
C GLU A 389 -4.05 0.14 29.28
N THR A 390 -4.51 -1.05 28.99
CA THR A 390 -3.90 -1.99 28.03
C THR A 390 -3.84 -1.34 26.64
N ARG A 391 -4.92 -0.72 26.20
CA ARG A 391 -4.98 -0.03 24.91
C ARG A 391 -3.96 1.10 24.81
N GLU A 392 -3.95 2.02 25.77
CA GLU A 392 -3.04 3.17 25.76
C GLU A 392 -1.57 2.73 25.83
N ARG A 393 -1.30 1.69 26.60
CA ARG A 393 0.03 1.10 26.71
C ARG A 393 0.51 0.53 25.39
N VAL A 394 -0.30 -0.31 24.71
CA VAL A 394 0.08 -0.93 23.44
C VAL A 394 0.23 0.14 22.34
N ILE A 395 -0.68 1.12 22.27
CA ILE A 395 -0.56 2.23 21.31
C ILE A 395 0.78 2.98 21.48
N LYS A 396 1.24 3.15 22.71
CA LYS A 396 2.49 3.87 23.01
C LYS A 396 3.75 3.02 22.78
N GLU A 397 3.69 1.73 23.11
CA GLU A 397 4.87 0.87 23.19
C GLU A 397 5.11 0.01 21.94
N VAL A 398 4.11 -0.19 21.07
CA VAL A 398 4.21 -1.00 19.86
C VAL A 398 4.28 -0.13 18.61
N PRO A 399 5.46 0.03 18.00
CA PRO A 399 5.60 0.79 16.76
C PRO A 399 5.07 -0.04 15.55
N ALA A 400 4.24 0.59 14.72
CA ALA A 400 3.73 0.03 13.47
C ALA A 400 3.42 1.15 12.48
N GLY A 401 3.23 0.83 11.20
CA GLY A 401 2.71 1.79 10.22
C GLY A 401 1.31 2.28 10.59
N GLY A 402 0.44 1.36 11.01
CA GLY A 402 -0.89 1.67 11.55
C GLY A 402 -1.31 0.71 12.65
N MET A 403 -2.23 1.13 13.52
CA MET A 403 -2.76 0.30 14.60
C MET A 403 -4.28 0.33 14.63
N LEU A 404 -4.89 -0.81 14.96
CA LEU A 404 -6.32 -0.93 15.13
C LEU A 404 -6.65 -1.69 16.41
N VAL A 405 -7.62 -1.17 17.17
CA VAL A 405 -8.07 -1.78 18.42
C VAL A 405 -9.44 -2.41 18.22
N ASN A 406 -9.59 -3.63 18.68
CA ASN A 406 -10.80 -4.47 18.59
C ASN A 406 -11.33 -4.73 17.18
N HIS A 407 -10.47 -4.56 16.16
CA HIS A 407 -10.73 -4.97 14.78
C HIS A 407 -9.41 -5.22 14.06
N VAL A 408 -9.47 -5.68 12.82
CA VAL A 408 -8.32 -5.90 11.94
C VAL A 408 -8.56 -5.24 10.58
N ALA A 409 -7.52 -4.71 9.95
CA ALA A 409 -7.45 -4.19 8.58
C ALA A 409 -8.37 -3.01 8.19
N PHE A 410 -9.39 -2.64 8.93
CA PHE A 410 -10.35 -1.60 8.55
C PHE A 410 -9.74 -0.18 8.37
N GLN A 411 -8.55 0.06 8.93
CA GLN A 411 -7.85 1.34 8.75
C GLN A 411 -7.46 1.61 7.29
N VAL A 412 -7.31 0.56 6.45
CA VAL A 412 -6.91 0.71 5.04
C VAL A 412 -8.05 1.20 4.14
N SER A 413 -9.30 1.04 4.56
CA SER A 413 -10.48 1.42 3.75
C SER A 413 -10.93 2.87 3.97
N THR A 414 -10.20 3.67 4.75
CA THR A 414 -10.59 5.05 5.02
C THR A 414 -9.62 6.07 4.45
N ALA A 415 -10.10 6.94 3.57
CA ALA A 415 -9.37 8.12 3.09
C ALA A 415 -9.11 9.21 4.16
N LYS A 416 -9.51 8.97 5.42
CA LYS A 416 -9.38 9.94 6.52
C LYS A 416 -8.19 9.70 7.43
N LEU A 417 -7.50 8.57 7.26
CA LEU A 417 -6.28 8.23 8.00
C LEU A 417 -5.13 7.99 7.01
N PRO A 418 -3.88 8.31 7.38
CA PRO A 418 -2.73 7.95 6.57
C PRO A 418 -2.57 6.43 6.55
N PHE A 419 -2.12 5.91 5.42
CA PHE A 419 -1.70 4.53 5.28
C PHE A 419 -0.27 4.50 4.77
N GLY A 420 0.61 3.80 5.48
CA GLY A 420 2.01 3.67 5.13
C GLY A 420 2.81 2.97 6.21
N GLY A 421 3.94 2.39 5.81
CA GLY A 421 4.83 1.66 6.68
C GLY A 421 5.86 2.54 7.39
N VAL A 422 6.65 1.92 8.27
CA VAL A 422 7.77 2.54 8.98
C VAL A 422 8.96 1.58 9.07
N GLY A 423 10.14 2.02 8.66
CA GLY A 423 11.34 1.18 8.67
C GLY A 423 11.24 0.04 7.65
N ALA A 424 11.26 -1.22 8.11
CA ALA A 424 11.20 -2.38 7.23
C ALA A 424 9.87 -2.53 6.47
N SER A 425 8.78 -1.95 6.99
CA SER A 425 7.46 -1.99 6.34
C SER A 425 7.22 -0.85 5.35
N GLY A 426 8.15 0.09 5.22
CA GLY A 426 8.05 1.12 4.19
C GLY A 426 8.47 2.52 4.61
N MET A 427 8.23 3.48 3.72
CA MET A 427 8.45 4.90 3.90
C MET A 427 7.43 5.72 3.11
N GLY A 428 6.99 6.83 3.67
CA GLY A 428 5.90 7.65 3.15
C GLY A 428 4.53 7.16 3.62
N ALA A 429 3.49 7.85 3.21
CA ALA A 429 2.10 7.47 3.50
C ALA A 429 1.13 8.09 2.50
N TYR A 430 0.07 7.39 2.15
CA TYR A 430 -0.93 7.90 1.22
C TYR A 430 -2.36 7.72 1.78
N HIS A 431 -3.38 7.77 1.00
CA HIS A 431 -4.81 7.91 1.22
C HIS A 431 -5.24 9.37 1.47
N GLY A 432 -6.31 9.76 0.80
CA GLY A 432 -6.94 11.06 0.93
C GLY A 432 -5.97 12.24 0.82
N LYS A 433 -5.97 13.07 1.86
CA LYS A 433 -5.11 14.24 1.91
C LYS A 433 -3.62 13.90 1.97
N TRP A 434 -3.26 12.81 2.64
CA TRP A 434 -1.85 12.38 2.73
C TRP A 434 -1.33 11.97 1.36
N GLY A 435 -2.12 11.25 0.54
CA GLY A 435 -1.77 10.95 -0.84
C GLY A 435 -1.59 12.21 -1.70
N PHE A 436 -2.47 13.21 -1.55
CA PHE A 436 -2.27 14.52 -2.19
C PHE A 436 -0.97 15.19 -1.73
N GLU A 437 -0.69 15.20 -0.42
CA GLU A 437 0.54 15.79 0.14
C GLU A 437 1.79 15.00 -0.25
N GLU A 438 1.70 13.67 -0.37
CA GLU A 438 2.78 12.78 -0.77
C GLU A 438 3.24 13.03 -2.21
N PHE A 439 2.30 13.35 -3.10
CA PHE A 439 2.58 13.71 -4.49
C PHE A 439 2.69 15.21 -4.74
N SER A 440 2.89 16.02 -3.70
CA SER A 440 3.05 17.47 -3.78
C SER A 440 4.34 17.95 -3.13
N HIS A 441 5.08 18.79 -3.83
CA HIS A 441 6.15 19.59 -3.21
C HIS A 441 5.55 20.74 -2.42
N ARG A 442 6.05 20.96 -1.20
CA ARG A 442 5.65 22.07 -0.33
C ARG A 442 6.59 23.25 -0.53
N LYS A 443 6.23 24.16 -1.45
CA LYS A 443 7.02 25.36 -1.68
C LYS A 443 6.68 26.41 -0.64
N SER A 444 7.70 26.88 0.09
CA SER A 444 7.59 28.05 0.96
C SER A 444 7.62 29.32 0.11
N VAL A 445 6.69 30.23 0.34
CA VAL A 445 6.65 31.54 -0.30
C VAL A 445 6.58 32.62 0.76
N LEU A 446 7.49 33.59 0.68
CA LEU A 446 7.50 34.76 1.53
C LEU A 446 7.51 36.01 0.61
N THR A 447 6.59 36.93 0.86
CA THR A 447 6.57 38.24 0.18
C THR A 447 6.79 39.37 1.17
N LYS A 448 7.61 40.35 0.79
CA LYS A 448 7.83 41.58 1.56
C LYS A 448 7.53 42.80 0.68
N PRO A 449 7.03 43.90 1.25
CA PRO A 449 6.95 45.13 0.53
C PRO A 449 8.37 45.68 0.22
N THR A 450 8.54 46.37 -0.92
CA THR A 450 9.80 46.95 -1.28
C THR A 450 9.98 48.38 -0.68
N ARG A 451 8.88 49.00 -0.28
CA ARG A 451 8.87 50.35 0.34
C ARG A 451 7.82 50.38 1.49
N PRO A 452 8.19 50.94 2.67
CA PRO A 452 9.55 51.28 3.07
C PRO A 452 10.41 50.03 3.26
N ASP A 453 11.73 50.13 2.95
CA ASP A 453 12.68 49.05 3.21
C ASP A 453 13.06 49.00 4.69
N LEU A 454 12.24 48.34 5.48
CA LEU A 454 12.44 48.17 6.91
C LEU A 454 13.57 47.19 7.25
N SER A 455 14.09 46.46 6.27
CA SER A 455 15.22 45.55 6.45
C SER A 455 16.59 46.27 6.27
N SER A 456 16.59 47.54 5.89
CA SER A 456 17.83 48.30 5.61
C SER A 456 18.82 48.32 6.78
N PHE A 457 18.39 48.15 8.03
CA PHE A 457 19.27 48.11 9.17
C PHE A 457 20.18 46.88 9.25
N ILE A 458 19.89 45.80 8.50
CA ILE A 458 20.76 44.62 8.40
C ILE A 458 21.73 44.67 7.23
N TYR A 459 21.74 45.78 6.44
CA TYR A 459 22.68 45.96 5.36
C TYR A 459 24.00 46.54 5.87
N PRO A 460 25.15 46.19 5.26
CA PRO A 460 26.41 46.79 5.63
C PRO A 460 26.43 48.29 5.28
N PRO A 461 27.23 49.10 5.99
CA PRO A 461 28.11 48.70 7.08
C PRO A 461 27.36 48.39 8.38
N TYR A 462 27.78 47.34 9.05
CA TYR A 462 27.14 46.87 10.30
C TYR A 462 27.51 47.79 11.48
N THR A 463 26.54 48.58 11.94
CA THR A 463 26.73 49.50 13.04
C THR A 463 26.30 48.88 14.37
N GLU A 464 26.84 49.40 15.49
CA GLU A 464 26.42 48.97 16.85
C GLU A 464 24.91 49.13 17.06
N ARG A 465 24.30 50.17 16.46
CA ARG A 465 22.85 50.39 16.51
C ARG A 465 22.10 49.27 15.77
N ALA A 466 22.58 48.88 14.60
CA ALA A 466 22.02 47.78 13.83
C ALA A 466 22.10 46.47 14.62
N PHE A 467 23.25 46.22 15.25
CA PHE A 467 23.47 45.03 16.08
C PHE A 467 22.55 44.98 17.33
N LYS A 468 22.38 46.12 18.05
CA LYS A 468 21.41 46.20 19.16
C LYS A 468 19.97 45.99 18.71
N MET A 469 19.61 46.45 17.51
CA MET A 469 18.26 46.27 16.97
C MET A 469 18.05 44.79 16.56
N ALA A 470 19.02 44.17 15.91
CA ALA A 470 18.98 42.76 15.57
C ALA A 470 18.78 41.88 16.80
N ARG A 471 19.53 42.09 17.87
CA ARG A 471 19.39 41.34 19.14
C ARG A 471 18.01 41.45 19.80
N ARG A 472 17.21 42.46 19.46
CA ARG A 472 15.83 42.59 19.94
C ARG A 472 14.79 41.93 19.06
N MET A 473 15.16 41.65 17.79
CA MET A 473 14.24 41.09 16.79
C MET A 473 14.43 39.58 16.61
N PHE A 474 15.64 39.09 16.85
CA PHE A 474 16.03 37.67 16.84
C PHE A 474 16.33 37.16 18.25
#